data_56a64c5685b3bdb89b4a2d41c69fca49
#
_entry.id   56a64c5685b3bdb89b4a2d41c69fca49
#
_cell.length_a   1.000
_cell.length_b   1.000
_cell.length_c   1.000
_cell.angle_alpha   90.00
_cell.angle_beta   90.00
_cell.angle_gamma   90.00
#
_symmetry.space_group_name_H-M   'P 1'
#
loop_
_entity.id
_entity.type
_entity.pdbx_description
1 polymer ?
#
loop_
_entity_poly.entity_id
_entity_poly.type
_entity_poly.pdbx_seq_one_letter_code
_entity_poly.pdbx_strand_id
1 'polypeptide(L)' 'MAISNEYVEREWLLRHLRHTIGTYSIDHIILFARDAGYLDTDGCITVLGRNFYRVASRDPDALGHDQEYVMQHYH' A
#
# COMPACT_ATOMS: atom_id res chain seq x y z
N MET A 1 11.51 -21.65 -6.93
CA MET A 1 12.12 -20.57 -6.34
C MET A 1 11.09 -19.63 -5.79
N ALA A 2 11.38 -18.98 -4.78
CA ALA A 2 10.40 -18.18 -4.11
C ALA A 2 10.41 -16.77 -4.62
N ILE A 3 9.27 -16.13 -4.60
CA ILE A 3 9.19 -14.77 -4.95
C ILE A 3 9.67 -13.97 -3.77
N SER A 4 10.42 -12.93 -4.02
CA SER A 4 10.93 -12.10 -2.97
C SER A 4 9.78 -11.45 -2.21
N ASN A 5 9.88 -11.37 -0.90
CA ASN A 5 8.87 -10.70 -0.11
C ASN A 5 8.82 -9.24 -0.48
N GLU A 6 9.95 -8.66 -0.82
CA GLU A 6 9.99 -7.27 -1.22
C GLU A 6 9.15 -7.05 -2.46
N TYR A 7 9.20 -7.97 -3.42
CA TYR A 7 8.40 -7.84 -4.61
C TYR A 7 6.91 -7.90 -4.29
N VAL A 8 6.51 -8.83 -3.44
CA VAL A 8 5.11 -8.97 -3.07
C VAL A 8 4.61 -7.73 -2.35
N GLU A 9 5.41 -7.22 -1.44
CA GLU A 9 5.05 -6.05 -0.67
C GLU A 9 4.93 -4.82 -1.56
N ARG A 10 5.86 -4.69 -2.51
CA ARG A 10 5.84 -3.56 -3.41
C ARG A 10 4.62 -3.60 -4.32
N GLU A 11 4.30 -4.78 -4.86
CA GLU A 11 3.15 -4.91 -5.72
C GLU A 11 1.85 -4.62 -4.98
N TRP A 12 1.75 -5.08 -3.75
CA TRP A 12 0.58 -4.78 -2.95
C TRP A 12 0.46 -3.28 -2.71
N LEU A 13 1.58 -2.64 -2.39
CA LEU A 13 1.59 -1.23 -2.11
C LEU A 13 1.12 -0.43 -3.32
N LEU A 14 1.65 -0.74 -4.49
CA LEU A 14 1.28 0.00 -5.69
C LEU A 14 -0.19 -0.18 -6.03
N ARG A 15 -0.70 -1.39 -5.83
CA ARG A 15 -2.11 -1.64 -6.09
C ARG A 15 -2.98 -0.87 -5.10
N HIS A 16 -2.57 -0.84 -3.86
CA HIS A 16 -3.33 -0.11 -2.84
C HIS A 16 -3.33 1.38 -3.13
N LEU A 17 -2.18 1.92 -3.53
CA LEU A 17 -2.09 3.34 -3.83
C LEU A 17 -2.92 3.70 -5.05
N ARG A 18 -3.02 2.80 -6.01
CA ARG A 18 -3.83 3.07 -7.17
C ARG A 18 -5.28 3.33 -6.77
N HIS A 19 -5.79 2.54 -5.85
CA HIS A 19 -7.14 2.74 -5.37
C HIS A 19 -7.25 4.01 -4.55
N THR A 20 -6.25 4.29 -3.75
CA THR A 20 -6.30 5.44 -2.86
C THR A 20 -6.21 6.74 -3.63
N ILE A 21 -5.35 6.81 -4.63
CA ILE A 21 -5.17 8.04 -5.36
C ILE A 21 -6.15 8.18 -6.51
N GLY A 22 -6.66 7.07 -6.97
CA GLY A 22 -7.66 7.12 -8.04
C GLY A 22 -7.07 7.35 -9.41
N THR A 23 -5.85 6.89 -9.65
CA THR A 23 -5.24 7.03 -10.95
C THR A 23 -4.80 5.68 -11.45
N TYR A 24 -4.78 5.52 -12.77
CA TYR A 24 -4.28 4.31 -13.36
C TYR A 24 -2.88 4.49 -13.94
N SER A 25 -2.31 5.68 -13.83
CA SER A 25 -0.98 5.91 -14.35
C SER A 25 0.05 5.35 -13.38
N ILE A 26 0.78 4.34 -13.82
CA ILE A 26 1.77 3.71 -12.95
C ILE A 26 2.87 4.71 -12.60
N ASP A 27 3.17 5.63 -13.50
CA ASP A 27 4.21 6.61 -13.21
C ASP A 27 3.79 7.54 -12.08
N HIS A 28 2.53 7.93 -12.07
CA HIS A 28 2.04 8.79 -11.00
C HIS A 28 2.03 8.04 -9.67
N ILE A 29 1.69 6.77 -9.70
CA ILE A 29 1.65 5.97 -8.49
C ILE A 29 3.05 5.84 -7.91
N ILE A 30 4.03 5.59 -8.77
CA ILE A 30 5.40 5.44 -8.32
C ILE A 30 5.93 6.76 -7.77
N LEU A 31 5.62 7.87 -8.42
CA LEU A 31 6.06 9.16 -7.93
C LEU A 31 5.44 9.46 -6.58
N PHE A 32 4.17 9.15 -6.42
CA PHE A 32 3.51 9.36 -5.16
C PHE A 32 4.16 8.51 -4.07
N ALA A 33 4.45 7.26 -4.38
CA ALA A 33 5.04 6.36 -3.39
C ALA A 33 6.44 6.83 -2.98
N ARG A 34 7.19 7.36 -3.94
CA ARG A 34 8.52 7.86 -3.63
C ARG A 34 8.44 9.13 -2.79
N ASP A 35 7.52 10.03 -3.12
CA ASP A 35 7.37 11.24 -2.34
C ASP A 35 6.92 10.95 -0.93
N ALA A 36 6.12 9.93 -0.75
CA ALA A 36 5.66 9.55 0.58
C ALA A 36 6.72 8.79 1.36
N GLY A 37 7.81 8.40 0.69
CA GLY A 37 8.87 7.67 1.36
C GLY A 37 8.68 6.17 1.38
N TYR A 38 7.70 5.66 0.64
CA TYR A 38 7.44 4.23 0.61
C TYR A 38 8.36 3.49 -0.35
N LEU A 39 8.84 4.19 -1.36
CA LEU A 39 9.81 3.62 -2.29
C LEU A 39 11.04 4.50 -2.32
N ASP A 40 12.20 3.92 -2.60
CA ASP A 40 13.41 4.71 -2.73
C ASP A 40 13.60 5.11 -4.20
N THR A 41 14.73 5.72 -4.52
CA THR A 41 14.96 6.21 -5.87
C THR A 41 15.12 5.09 -6.89
N ASP A 42 15.43 3.88 -6.43
CA ASP A 42 15.53 2.74 -7.31
C ASP A 42 14.20 2.02 -7.46
N GLY A 43 13.19 2.47 -6.77
CA GLY A 43 11.89 1.84 -6.86
C GLY A 43 11.71 0.67 -5.91
N CYS A 44 12.64 0.49 -4.99
CA CYS A 44 12.52 -0.59 -4.01
C CYS A 44 11.76 -0.11 -2.80
N ILE A 45 11.07 -1.01 -2.14
CA ILE A 45 10.27 -0.62 -1.00
C ILE A 45 11.19 -0.30 0.17
N THR A 46 10.86 0.77 0.88
CA THR A 46 11.66 1.22 2.02
C THR A 46 11.13 0.59 3.29
N VAL A 47 11.83 0.83 4.40
CA VAL A 47 11.34 0.36 5.70
C VAL A 47 9.98 0.98 6.00
N LEU A 48 9.80 2.27 5.66
CA LEU A 48 8.53 2.91 5.89
C LEU A 48 7.44 2.25 5.03
N GLY A 49 7.74 1.96 3.77
CA GLY A 49 6.78 1.30 2.90
C GLY A 49 6.42 -0.09 3.39
N ARG A 50 7.43 -0.82 3.90
CA ARG A 50 7.20 -2.15 4.41
C ARG A 50 6.34 -2.11 5.67
N ASN A 51 6.56 -1.12 6.53
CA ASN A 51 5.75 -0.99 7.73
C ASN A 51 4.31 -0.66 7.37
N PHE A 52 4.13 0.20 6.37
CA PHE A 52 2.79 0.53 5.92
C PHE A 52 2.10 -0.72 5.37
N TYR A 53 2.80 -1.50 4.57
CA TYR A 53 2.24 -2.73 4.05
C TYR A 53 1.83 -3.66 5.18
N ARG A 54 2.69 -3.77 6.19
CA ARG A 54 2.45 -4.72 7.25
C ARG A 54 1.18 -4.38 8.02
N VAL A 55 0.98 -3.09 8.27
CA VAL A 55 -0.19 -2.67 9.01
C VAL A 55 -1.43 -2.71 8.12
N ALA A 56 -1.35 -2.14 6.94
CA ALA A 56 -2.52 -2.00 6.09
C ALA A 56 -3.03 -3.32 5.54
N SER A 57 -2.13 -4.26 5.27
CA SER A 57 -2.57 -5.53 4.72
C SER A 57 -3.19 -6.42 5.77
N ARG A 58 -2.85 -6.20 7.03
CA ARG A 58 -3.42 -7.01 8.07
C ARG A 58 -4.70 -6.45 8.60
N ASP A 59 -4.84 -5.15 8.58
CA ASP A 59 -5.98 -4.51 9.19
C ASP A 59 -6.49 -3.44 8.24
N PRO A 60 -7.28 -3.82 7.28
CA PRO A 60 -7.79 -2.86 6.32
C PRO A 60 -8.58 -1.75 6.98
N ASP A 61 -9.18 -2.04 8.13
CA ASP A 61 -9.93 -1.01 8.81
C ASP A 61 -9.05 0.08 9.35
N ALA A 62 -7.78 -0.21 9.55
CA ALA A 62 -6.88 0.81 10.03
C ALA A 62 -6.71 1.91 9.02
N LEU A 63 -7.09 1.66 7.77
CA LEU A 63 -7.01 2.67 6.77
C LEU A 63 -8.27 3.50 6.72
N GLY A 64 -9.27 3.13 7.44
CA GLY A 64 -10.47 3.91 7.57
C GLY A 64 -11.35 3.94 6.37
N HIS A 65 -11.16 3.03 5.44
CA HIS A 65 -11.86 3.16 4.23
C HIS A 65 -13.18 2.48 4.24
N ASP A 66 -13.46 1.59 5.08
CA ASP A 66 -14.65 0.90 5.06
C ASP A 66 -15.28 0.85 6.33
N GLN A 67 -15.33 1.92 6.97
CA GLN A 67 -15.83 1.87 8.22
C GLN A 67 -17.21 1.54 8.27
N GLU A 68 -17.88 1.76 7.23
CA GLU A 68 -19.27 1.48 7.30
C GLU A 68 -19.48 0.05 7.55
N TYR A 69 -18.65 -0.80 6.97
CA TYR A 69 -18.93 -2.14 7.16
C TYR A 69 -18.43 -2.56 8.48
N VAL A 70 -17.49 -1.86 9.00
CA VAL A 70 -16.99 -2.25 10.22
C VAL A 70 -17.99 -2.18 11.27
N MET A 71 -18.76 -1.21 11.23
CA MET A 71 -19.59 -1.13 12.20
C MET A 71 -20.61 -1.95 12.13
N GLN A 72 -20.91 -2.34 11.03
CA GLN A 72 -21.92 -3.12 11.00
C GLN A 72 -21.71 -4.31 11.70
N HIS A 73 -20.68 -4.70 11.86
CA HIS A 73 -20.63 -5.84 12.48
C HIS A 73 -20.26 -5.66 13.82
N TYR A 74 -20.30 -4.90 14.27
CA TYR A 74 -20.06 -4.85 15.49
C TYR A 74 -20.94 -4.32 16.14
N HIS A 75 -21.62 -4.12 15.77
CA HIS A 75 -22.53 -3.77 16.32
C HIS A 75 -23.13 -4.35 16.73
#